data_e6f9dcb72b5af7729267215be2a35b21
#
_entry.id   e6f9dcb72b5af7729267215be2a35b21
#
_cell.length_a   1.000
_cell.length_b   1.000
_cell.length_c   1.000
_cell.angle_alpha   90.00
_cell.angle_beta   90.00
_cell.angle_gamma   90.00
#
_symmetry.space_group_name_H-M   'P 1'
#
loop_
_entity.id
_entity.type
_entity.pdbx_description
1 polymer ?
#
loop_
_entity_poly.entity_id
_entity_poly.type
_entity_poly.pdbx_seq_one_letter_code
_entity_poly.pdbx_strand_id
1 'polypeptide(L)'
;VRQIVKNNLDWQVPVPAGRHDELGELAQQFNTMVVALRHNQQALLENQRALNRAQIRMLQAQLNPHFLCNTLDTMKWISKINQVPQVALMSTNLADILRFCITPDEFVPLRRELEILSRYVEIQRIRLSESFSYTEAVPEALLSCMVPKMLLQPLAENAILHGLSGVEHGELSVTAVLA
;
A
#
# COMPACT_ATOMS: atom_id res chain seq x y z
N VAL A 1 6.08 14.93 -35.92
CA VAL A 1 5.76 15.54 -34.64
C VAL A 1 4.44 14.98 -34.09
N ARG A 2 3.27 15.03 -34.80
CA ARG A 2 1.99 14.49 -34.31
C ARG A 2 2.01 12.99 -33.90
N GLN A 3 2.78 12.15 -34.63
CA GLN A 3 2.88 10.70 -34.31
C GLN A 3 3.76 10.45 -33.08
N ILE A 4 4.77 11.26 -32.82
CA ILE A 4 5.66 11.14 -31.66
C ILE A 4 4.88 11.45 -30.38
N VAL A 5 4.04 12.49 -30.40
CA VAL A 5 3.19 12.84 -29.23
C VAL A 5 2.14 11.76 -28.97
N LYS A 6 1.60 11.11 -30.02
CA LYS A 6 0.63 10.00 -29.88
C LYS A 6 1.26 8.70 -29.37
N ASN A 7 2.52 8.41 -29.74
CA ASN A 7 3.23 7.17 -29.40
C ASN A 7 4.18 7.30 -28.21
N ASN A 8 3.99 8.32 -27.39
CA ASN A 8 4.76 8.50 -26.14
C ASN A 8 6.29 8.48 -26.36
N LEU A 9 6.79 9.13 -27.42
CA LEU A 9 8.19 9.21 -27.84
C LEU A 9 8.80 7.88 -28.37
N ASP A 10 8.02 6.84 -28.62
CA ASP A 10 8.52 5.56 -29.14
C ASP A 10 8.73 5.54 -30.67
N TRP A 11 8.34 6.61 -31.36
CA TRP A 11 8.43 6.68 -32.81
C TRP A 11 9.68 7.47 -33.25
N GLN A 12 10.41 6.92 -34.21
CA GLN A 12 11.56 7.57 -34.87
C GLN A 12 11.22 7.84 -36.32
N VAL A 13 11.82 8.88 -36.87
CA VAL A 13 11.75 9.19 -38.32
C VAL A 13 12.55 8.15 -39.08
N PRO A 14 11.94 7.36 -40.00
CA PRO A 14 12.70 6.42 -40.79
C PRO A 14 13.68 7.18 -41.70
N VAL A 15 14.98 6.90 -41.59
CA VAL A 15 16.03 7.43 -42.48
C VAL A 15 16.40 6.34 -43.46
N PRO A 16 16.11 6.50 -44.76
CA PRO A 16 16.51 5.52 -45.78
C PRO A 16 18.04 5.32 -45.80
N ALA A 17 18.47 4.07 -45.90
CA ALA A 17 19.89 3.73 -45.99
C ALA A 17 20.54 4.41 -47.21
N GLY A 18 21.62 5.17 -47.00
CA GLY A 18 22.35 5.86 -48.05
C GLY A 18 21.90 7.29 -48.34
N ARG A 19 20.98 7.87 -47.61
CA ARG A 19 20.60 9.27 -47.72
C ARG A 19 21.58 10.16 -46.94
N HIS A 20 22.48 10.83 -47.70
CA HIS A 20 23.52 11.72 -47.16
C HIS A 20 23.23 13.19 -47.47
N ASP A 21 21.97 13.55 -47.68
CA ASP A 21 21.55 14.93 -47.89
C ASP A 21 21.21 15.62 -46.54
N GLU A 22 21.01 16.93 -46.58
CA GLU A 22 20.68 17.76 -45.41
C GLU A 22 19.41 17.26 -44.67
N LEU A 23 18.48 16.65 -45.41
CA LEU A 23 17.25 16.05 -44.81
C LEU A 23 17.56 14.77 -44.06
N GLY A 24 18.52 13.96 -44.51
CA GLY A 24 18.99 12.77 -43.83
C GLY A 24 19.65 13.11 -42.46
N GLU A 25 20.54 14.13 -42.52
CA GLU A 25 21.21 14.63 -41.30
C GLU A 25 20.21 15.22 -40.29
N LEU A 26 19.26 16.02 -40.77
CA LEU A 26 18.21 16.57 -39.93
C LEU A 26 17.36 15.47 -39.26
N ALA A 27 16.99 14.41 -39.97
CA ALA A 27 16.24 13.29 -39.45
C ALA A 27 17.03 12.51 -38.37
N GLN A 28 18.36 12.34 -38.58
CA GLN A 28 19.20 11.71 -37.55
C GLN A 28 19.32 12.56 -36.29
N GLN A 29 19.57 13.86 -36.42
CA GLN A 29 19.63 14.79 -35.28
C GLN A 29 18.30 14.80 -34.51
N PHE A 30 17.16 14.79 -35.22
CA PHE A 30 15.86 14.73 -34.63
C PHE A 30 15.64 13.42 -33.85
N ASN A 31 16.01 12.26 -34.41
CA ASN A 31 15.92 10.99 -33.73
C ASN A 31 16.81 10.95 -32.46
N THR A 32 18.02 11.51 -32.55
CA THR A 32 18.91 11.63 -31.37
C THR A 32 18.28 12.49 -30.28
N MET A 33 17.64 13.60 -30.66
CA MET A 33 16.92 14.47 -29.71
C MET A 33 15.74 13.74 -29.06
N VAL A 34 14.96 12.96 -29.81
CA VAL A 34 13.84 12.17 -29.29
C VAL A 34 14.33 11.12 -28.27
N VAL A 35 15.44 10.42 -28.58
CA VAL A 35 16.06 9.45 -27.66
C VAL A 35 16.55 10.13 -26.38
N ALA A 36 17.22 11.26 -26.48
CA ALA A 36 17.70 12.03 -25.34
C ALA A 36 16.54 12.55 -24.47
N LEU A 37 15.46 13.03 -25.11
CA LEU A 37 14.26 13.49 -24.40
C LEU A 37 13.59 12.35 -23.63
N ARG A 38 13.45 11.17 -24.24
CA ARG A 38 12.91 9.97 -23.60
C ARG A 38 13.75 9.55 -22.39
N HIS A 39 15.07 9.52 -22.54
CA HIS A 39 15.98 9.18 -21.45
C HIS A 39 15.86 10.18 -20.28
N ASN A 40 15.82 11.48 -20.57
CA ASN A 40 15.64 12.51 -19.56
C ASN A 40 14.29 12.40 -18.86
N GLN A 41 13.20 12.13 -19.59
CA GLN A 41 11.87 11.94 -19.01
C GLN A 41 11.84 10.72 -18.07
N GLN A 42 12.49 9.63 -18.47
CA GLN A 42 12.58 8.42 -17.64
C GLN A 42 13.38 8.67 -16.37
N ALA A 43 14.52 9.35 -16.48
CA ALA A 43 15.33 9.74 -15.32
C ALA A 43 14.58 10.68 -14.36
N LEU A 44 13.80 11.63 -14.88
CA LEU A 44 12.95 12.52 -14.06
C LEU A 44 11.89 11.74 -13.29
N LEU A 45 11.21 10.78 -13.94
CA LEU A 45 10.21 9.92 -13.29
C LEU A 45 10.83 9.07 -12.18
N GLU A 46 12.02 8.49 -12.43
CA GLU A 46 12.74 7.71 -11.43
C GLU A 46 13.16 8.57 -10.22
N ASN A 47 13.72 9.76 -10.48
CA ASN A 47 14.07 10.71 -9.43
C ASN A 47 12.85 11.14 -8.61
N GLN A 48 11.73 11.43 -9.26
CA GLN A 48 10.49 11.80 -8.57
C GLN A 48 9.98 10.65 -7.67
N ARG A 49 10.02 9.42 -8.16
CA ARG A 49 9.67 8.23 -7.36
C ARG A 49 10.60 8.05 -6.16
N ALA A 50 11.91 8.26 -6.37
CA ALA A 50 12.90 8.17 -5.30
C ALA A 50 12.67 9.25 -4.22
N LEU A 51 12.39 10.48 -4.61
CA LEU A 51 12.05 11.58 -3.70
C LEU A 51 10.77 11.29 -2.90
N ASN A 52 9.71 10.84 -3.56
CA ASN A 52 8.46 10.48 -2.88
C ASN A 52 8.68 9.36 -1.86
N ARG A 53 9.45 8.31 -2.21
CA ARG A 53 9.81 7.24 -1.26
C ARG A 53 10.62 7.75 -0.08
N ALA A 54 11.55 8.67 -0.31
CA ALA A 54 12.35 9.28 0.76
C ALA A 54 11.49 10.12 1.70
N GLN A 55 10.55 10.90 1.16
CA GLN A 55 9.61 11.70 1.96
C GLN A 55 8.71 10.82 2.82
N ILE A 56 8.15 9.73 2.26
CA ILE A 56 7.34 8.79 3.02
C ILE A 56 8.14 8.17 4.16
N ARG A 57 9.38 7.73 3.91
CA ARG A 57 10.26 7.18 4.95
C ARG A 57 10.57 8.22 6.04
N MET A 58 10.81 9.46 5.67
CA MET A 58 11.05 10.54 6.63
C MET A 58 9.82 10.78 7.53
N LEU A 59 8.62 10.82 6.96
CA LEU A 59 7.37 10.98 7.71
C LEU A 59 7.13 9.79 8.65
N GLN A 60 7.39 8.56 8.20
CA GLN A 60 7.31 7.37 9.03
C GLN A 60 8.31 7.39 10.19
N ALA A 61 9.53 7.89 9.96
CA ALA A 61 10.55 8.00 11.01
C ALA A 61 10.19 9.05 12.09
N GLN A 62 9.44 10.11 11.74
CA GLN A 62 9.01 11.13 12.71
C GLN A 62 8.04 10.58 13.77
N LEU A 63 7.33 9.50 13.50
CA LEU A 63 6.39 8.89 14.46
C LEU A 63 7.07 8.17 15.62
N ASN A 64 8.40 8.01 15.59
CA ASN A 64 9.17 7.18 16.54
C ASN A 64 8.45 5.85 16.88
N PRO A 65 8.40 4.90 15.93
CA PRO A 65 7.62 3.68 16.09
C PRO A 65 8.03 2.85 17.31
N HIS A 66 9.32 2.87 17.64
CA HIS A 66 9.87 2.18 18.80
C HIS A 66 9.29 2.73 20.11
N PHE A 67 9.17 4.05 20.24
CA PHE A 67 8.54 4.67 21.41
C PHE A 67 7.07 4.27 21.53
N LEU A 68 6.32 4.30 20.43
CA LEU A 68 4.90 3.90 20.42
C LEU A 68 4.73 2.43 20.81
N CYS A 69 5.52 1.51 20.23
CA CYS A 69 5.48 0.10 20.60
C CYS A 69 5.81 -0.13 22.08
N ASN A 70 6.86 0.52 22.60
CA ASN A 70 7.25 0.39 24.00
C ASN A 70 6.16 0.93 24.94
N THR A 71 5.50 2.02 24.56
CA THR A 71 4.39 2.57 25.35
C THR A 71 3.20 1.61 25.39
N LEU A 72 2.86 0.99 24.24
CA LEU A 72 1.80 -0.02 24.16
C LEU A 72 2.16 -1.29 24.94
N ASP A 73 3.40 -1.74 24.91
CA ASP A 73 3.87 -2.86 25.74
C ASP A 73 3.76 -2.53 27.23
N THR A 74 4.10 -1.30 27.65
CA THR A 74 3.91 -0.85 29.04
C THR A 74 2.44 -0.84 29.42
N MET A 75 1.54 -0.32 28.57
CA MET A 75 0.08 -0.34 28.81
C MET A 75 -0.45 -1.76 28.96
N LYS A 76 0.01 -2.70 28.12
CA LYS A 76 -0.32 -4.12 28.21
C LYS A 76 0.07 -4.70 29.57
N TRP A 77 1.27 -4.42 30.09
CA TRP A 77 1.74 -4.92 31.38
C TRP A 77 0.93 -4.34 32.54
N ILE A 78 0.70 -3.03 32.54
CA ILE A 78 -0.12 -2.35 33.55
C ILE A 78 -1.54 -2.93 33.55
N SER A 79 -2.13 -3.15 32.38
CA SER A 79 -3.48 -3.72 32.23
C SER A 79 -3.58 -5.15 32.77
N LYS A 80 -2.53 -5.97 32.54
CA LYS A 80 -2.47 -7.33 33.10
C LYS A 80 -2.41 -7.32 34.62
N ILE A 81 -1.58 -6.43 35.23
CA ILE A 81 -1.46 -6.31 36.68
C ILE A 81 -2.81 -5.86 37.29
N ASN A 82 -3.51 -4.93 36.64
CA ASN A 82 -4.79 -4.41 37.13
C ASN A 82 -6.01 -5.25 36.68
N GLN A 83 -5.79 -6.40 36.04
CA GLN A 83 -6.83 -7.33 35.60
C GLN A 83 -7.85 -6.71 34.63
N VAL A 84 -7.38 -5.86 33.70
CA VAL A 84 -8.20 -5.26 32.64
C VAL A 84 -7.83 -5.91 31.29
N PRO A 85 -8.36 -7.11 30.97
CA PRO A 85 -7.91 -7.88 29.82
C PRO A 85 -8.19 -7.20 28.47
N GLN A 86 -9.27 -6.42 28.39
CA GLN A 86 -9.61 -5.67 27.16
C GLN A 86 -8.54 -4.66 26.76
N VAL A 87 -8.00 -3.90 27.73
CA VAL A 87 -6.92 -2.93 27.46
C VAL A 87 -5.62 -3.63 27.08
N ALA A 88 -5.32 -4.79 27.69
CA ALA A 88 -4.17 -5.60 27.34
C ALA A 88 -4.27 -6.13 25.89
N LEU A 89 -5.46 -6.57 25.47
CA LEU A 89 -5.73 -7.04 24.11
C LEU A 89 -5.61 -5.90 23.10
N MET A 90 -6.26 -4.76 23.36
CA MET A 90 -6.17 -3.58 22.49
C MET A 90 -4.72 -3.10 22.31
N SER A 91 -3.96 -3.02 23.39
CA SER A 91 -2.55 -2.60 23.34
C SER A 91 -1.70 -3.58 22.52
N THR A 92 -1.94 -4.88 22.65
CA THR A 92 -1.23 -5.92 21.89
C THR A 92 -1.56 -5.81 20.39
N ASN A 93 -2.83 -5.76 20.05
CA ASN A 93 -3.29 -5.69 18.66
C ASN A 93 -2.80 -4.40 17.98
N LEU A 94 -2.86 -3.27 18.68
CA LEU A 94 -2.39 -1.99 18.15
C LEU A 94 -0.87 -1.98 17.92
N ALA A 95 -0.09 -2.59 18.84
CA ALA A 95 1.35 -2.73 18.67
C ALA A 95 1.70 -3.59 17.45
N ASP A 96 0.97 -4.68 17.21
CA ASP A 96 1.19 -5.56 16.05
C ASP A 96 0.81 -4.89 14.72
N ILE A 97 -0.31 -4.15 14.69
CA ILE A 97 -0.71 -3.34 13.54
C ILE A 97 0.36 -2.28 13.24
N LEU A 98 0.84 -1.58 14.28
CA LEU A 98 1.88 -0.57 14.12
C LEU A 98 3.20 -1.17 13.58
N ARG A 99 3.65 -2.31 14.14
CA ARG A 99 4.84 -3.02 13.63
C ARG A 99 4.67 -3.41 12.17
N PHE A 100 3.50 -3.90 11.81
CA PHE A 100 3.20 -4.23 10.41
C PHE A 100 3.25 -2.99 9.52
N CYS A 101 2.66 -1.87 9.91
CA CYS A 101 2.68 -0.63 9.12
C CYS A 101 4.08 -0.10 8.81
N ILE A 102 5.05 -0.30 9.74
CA ILE A 102 6.40 0.26 9.63
C ILE A 102 7.35 -0.61 8.82
N THR A 103 7.07 -1.90 8.62
CA THR A 103 7.95 -2.76 7.80
C THR A 103 7.99 -2.21 6.36
N PRO A 104 9.17 -2.26 5.71
CA PRO A 104 9.37 -1.64 4.39
C PRO A 104 8.77 -2.40 3.23
N ASP A 105 8.14 -3.55 3.48
CA ASP A 105 7.58 -4.42 2.44
C ASP A 105 6.42 -3.73 1.71
N GLU A 106 6.46 -3.69 0.39
CA GLU A 106 5.37 -3.16 -0.45
C GLU A 106 4.28 -4.23 -0.69
N PHE A 107 4.68 -5.52 -0.70
CA PHE A 107 3.80 -6.67 -0.90
C PHE A 107 3.98 -7.67 0.23
N VAL A 108 2.88 -8.27 0.66
CA VAL A 108 2.84 -9.27 1.72
C VAL A 108 1.93 -10.44 1.33
N PRO A 109 2.09 -11.65 1.90
CA PRO A 109 1.12 -12.71 1.72
C PRO A 109 -0.27 -12.31 2.22
N LEU A 110 -1.32 -12.71 1.51
CA LEU A 110 -2.72 -12.43 1.89
C LEU A 110 -3.03 -12.88 3.32
N ARG A 111 -2.48 -14.00 3.75
CA ARG A 111 -2.56 -14.47 5.15
C ARG A 111 -2.18 -13.37 6.15
N ARG A 112 -1.12 -12.61 5.84
CA ARG A 112 -0.63 -11.56 6.74
C ARG A 112 -1.56 -10.35 6.79
N GLU A 113 -2.15 -9.98 5.65
CA GLU A 113 -3.20 -8.94 5.60
C GLU A 113 -4.42 -9.33 6.43
N LEU A 114 -4.88 -10.58 6.31
CA LEU A 114 -6.02 -11.09 7.09
C LEU A 114 -5.72 -11.14 8.60
N GLU A 115 -4.53 -11.56 9.00
CA GLU A 115 -4.11 -11.54 10.41
C GLU A 115 -4.17 -10.13 11.00
N ILE A 116 -3.67 -9.14 10.27
CA ILE A 116 -3.69 -7.74 10.72
C ILE A 116 -5.10 -7.17 10.70
N LEU A 117 -5.89 -7.51 9.69
CA LEU A 117 -7.29 -7.13 9.63
C LEU A 117 -8.08 -7.68 10.81
N SER A 118 -7.90 -8.95 11.16
CA SER A 118 -8.54 -9.57 12.32
C SER A 118 -8.22 -8.83 13.62
N ARG A 119 -6.94 -8.43 13.84
CA ARG A 119 -6.53 -7.61 14.99
C ARG A 119 -7.21 -6.24 15.01
N TYR A 120 -7.33 -5.61 13.84
CA TYR A 120 -8.04 -4.34 13.72
C TYR A 120 -9.52 -4.49 14.07
N VAL A 121 -10.17 -5.52 13.56
CA VAL A 121 -11.58 -5.85 13.84
C VAL A 121 -11.81 -6.10 15.33
N GLU A 122 -10.91 -6.83 16.00
CA GLU A 122 -11.01 -7.05 17.47
C GLU A 122 -10.99 -5.73 18.25
N ILE A 123 -10.11 -4.78 17.88
CA ILE A 123 -10.11 -3.44 18.50
C ILE A 123 -11.45 -2.73 18.26
N GLN A 124 -11.97 -2.78 17.04
CA GLN A 124 -13.24 -2.13 16.70
C GLN A 124 -14.44 -2.76 17.40
N ARG A 125 -14.45 -4.08 17.58
CA ARG A 125 -15.49 -4.79 18.34
C ARG A 125 -15.53 -4.33 19.80
N ILE A 126 -14.38 -4.21 20.45
CA ILE A 126 -14.31 -3.66 21.82
C ILE A 126 -14.84 -2.22 21.85
N ARG A 127 -14.44 -1.37 20.89
CA ARG A 127 -14.85 0.04 20.82
C ARG A 127 -16.35 0.21 20.59
N LEU A 128 -16.95 -0.66 19.79
CA LEU A 128 -18.35 -0.62 19.39
C LEU A 128 -19.23 -1.59 20.21
N SER A 129 -18.75 -2.07 21.37
CA SER A 129 -19.49 -2.96 22.25
C SER A 129 -20.04 -4.21 21.55
N GLU A 130 -19.22 -4.81 20.66
CA GLU A 130 -19.54 -6.02 19.91
C GLU A 130 -20.79 -5.93 18.99
N SER A 131 -21.07 -4.73 18.49
CA SER A 131 -22.26 -4.47 17.66
C SER A 131 -22.25 -5.14 16.28
N PHE A 132 -21.16 -5.82 15.88
CA PHE A 132 -21.06 -6.50 14.58
C PHE A 132 -20.29 -7.82 14.66
N SER A 133 -20.58 -8.72 13.72
CA SER A 133 -19.85 -9.97 13.51
C SER A 133 -18.81 -9.82 12.39
N TYR A 134 -17.77 -10.65 12.43
CA TYR A 134 -16.73 -10.72 11.41
C TYR A 134 -16.52 -12.15 10.95
N THR A 135 -16.50 -12.37 9.65
CA THR A 135 -16.30 -13.67 9.02
C THR A 135 -15.27 -13.62 7.90
N GLU A 136 -14.46 -14.67 7.79
CA GLU A 136 -13.48 -14.85 6.71
C GLU A 136 -13.80 -16.13 5.93
N ALA A 137 -13.94 -16.02 4.61
CA ALA A 137 -14.13 -17.14 3.69
C ALA A 137 -13.10 -17.06 2.56
N VAL A 138 -11.84 -17.37 2.88
CA VAL A 138 -10.70 -17.32 1.97
C VAL A 138 -10.11 -18.72 1.81
N PRO A 139 -10.06 -19.28 0.60
CA PRO A 139 -9.45 -20.59 0.33
C PRO A 139 -7.97 -20.60 0.72
N GLU A 140 -7.50 -21.71 1.29
CA GLU A 140 -6.11 -21.85 1.76
C GLU A 140 -5.09 -21.62 0.65
N ALA A 141 -5.42 -22.03 -0.58
CA ALA A 141 -4.57 -21.82 -1.76
C ALA A 141 -4.27 -20.34 -2.05
N LEU A 142 -5.15 -19.41 -1.65
CA LEU A 142 -4.97 -17.99 -1.87
C LEU A 142 -4.18 -17.29 -0.77
N LEU A 143 -4.01 -17.90 0.39
CA LEU A 143 -3.36 -17.29 1.55
C LEU A 143 -1.88 -16.93 1.30
N SER A 144 -1.21 -17.63 0.36
CA SER A 144 0.17 -17.36 -0.04
C SER A 144 0.30 -16.33 -1.17
N CYS A 145 -0.79 -15.89 -1.78
CA CYS A 145 -0.76 -14.89 -2.84
C CYS A 145 -0.23 -13.56 -2.29
N MET A 146 0.69 -12.94 -3.05
CA MET A 146 1.25 -11.65 -2.69
C MET A 146 0.28 -10.54 -3.06
N VAL A 147 -0.09 -9.72 -2.09
CA VAL A 147 -1.00 -8.57 -2.24
C VAL A 147 -0.30 -7.29 -1.77
N PRO A 148 -0.71 -6.12 -2.28
CA PRO A 148 -0.23 -4.85 -1.75
C PRO A 148 -0.51 -4.76 -0.24
N LYS A 149 0.49 -4.34 0.52
CA LYS A 149 0.38 -4.13 1.95
C LYS A 149 -0.66 -3.05 2.27
N MET A 150 -1.41 -3.24 3.35
CA MET A 150 -2.51 -2.35 3.78
C MET A 150 -3.65 -2.27 2.75
N LEU A 151 -3.91 -3.35 2.00
CA LEU A 151 -5.00 -3.41 1.02
C LEU A 151 -6.37 -3.53 1.71
N LEU A 152 -6.50 -4.43 2.67
CA LEU A 152 -7.79 -4.76 3.28
C LEU A 152 -8.20 -3.78 4.37
N GLN A 153 -7.26 -3.24 5.12
CA GLN A 153 -7.57 -2.39 6.28
C GLN A 153 -8.39 -1.13 5.93
N PRO A 154 -8.06 -0.31 4.89
CA PRO A 154 -8.86 0.85 4.54
C PRO A 154 -10.28 0.49 4.09
N LEU A 155 -10.46 -0.65 3.45
CA LEU A 155 -11.77 -1.14 3.03
C LEU A 155 -12.63 -1.52 4.24
N ALA A 156 -12.05 -2.25 5.18
CA ALA A 156 -12.74 -2.61 6.43
C ALA A 156 -13.02 -1.39 7.31
N GLU A 157 -12.10 -0.43 7.37
CA GLU A 157 -12.31 0.83 8.06
C GLU A 157 -13.51 1.59 7.50
N ASN A 158 -13.60 1.75 6.19
CA ASN A 158 -14.74 2.38 5.53
C ASN A 158 -16.05 1.60 5.79
N ALA A 159 -16.02 0.27 5.71
CA ALA A 159 -17.19 -0.56 5.97
C ALA A 159 -17.68 -0.42 7.42
N ILE A 160 -16.77 -0.40 8.41
CA ILE A 160 -17.12 -0.25 9.83
C ILE A 160 -17.62 1.16 10.12
N LEU A 161 -16.91 2.20 9.66
CA LEU A 161 -17.25 3.58 9.99
C LEU A 161 -18.52 4.07 9.30
N HIS A 162 -18.76 3.65 8.07
CA HIS A 162 -19.85 4.16 7.24
C HIS A 162 -20.94 3.12 6.97
N GLY A 163 -20.58 1.83 6.86
CA GLY A 163 -21.52 0.77 6.57
C GLY A 163 -22.25 0.24 7.82
N LEU A 164 -21.57 0.22 8.98
CA LEU A 164 -22.15 -0.31 10.23
C LEU A 164 -22.64 0.79 11.16
N SER A 165 -22.53 2.06 10.79
CA SER A 165 -23.02 3.17 11.61
C SER A 165 -24.54 3.15 11.74
N GLY A 166 -25.05 2.98 12.97
CA GLY A 166 -26.48 2.93 13.25
C GLY A 166 -27.16 1.58 12.94
N VAL A 167 -26.40 0.54 12.62
CA VAL A 167 -26.93 -0.82 12.40
C VAL A 167 -26.73 -1.63 13.67
N GLU A 168 -27.84 -2.17 14.21
CA GLU A 168 -27.80 -3.20 15.25
C GLU A 168 -27.51 -4.56 14.60
N HIS A 169 -26.46 -5.25 15.04
CA HIS A 169 -26.04 -6.56 14.52
C HIS A 169 -25.58 -6.56 13.04
N GLY A 170 -24.65 -5.67 12.68
CA GLY A 170 -24.02 -5.67 11.36
C GLY A 170 -23.11 -6.87 11.13
N GLU A 171 -22.81 -7.18 9.86
CA GLU A 171 -21.86 -8.22 9.48
C GLU A 171 -20.79 -7.63 8.56
N LEU A 172 -19.51 -7.89 8.90
CA LEU A 172 -18.36 -7.65 8.05
C LEU A 172 -17.82 -8.99 7.55
N SER A 173 -17.85 -9.23 6.26
CA SER A 173 -17.31 -10.46 5.68
C SER A 173 -16.20 -10.18 4.67
N VAL A 174 -15.15 -11.02 4.69
CA VAL A 174 -14.08 -11.02 3.67
C VAL A 174 -14.13 -12.33 2.93
N THR A 175 -14.34 -12.25 1.62
CA THR A 175 -14.38 -13.41 0.74
C THR A 175 -13.38 -13.27 -0.38
N ALA A 176 -12.72 -14.36 -0.77
CA ALA A 176 -11.85 -14.41 -1.94
C ALA A 176 -12.23 -15.61 -2.80
N VAL A 177 -12.27 -15.41 -4.12
CA VAL A 177 -12.52 -16.46 -5.11
C VAL A 177 -11.44 -16.43 -6.18
N LEU A 178 -11.11 -17.59 -6.71
CA LEU A 178 -10.25 -17.71 -7.88
C LEU A 178 -11.14 -17.50 -9.10
N ALA A 179 -10.81 -16.50 -9.90
CA ALA A 179 -11.52 -16.23 -11.16
C ALA A 179 -10.89 -16.98 -12.33
#